data_bccb6e82f4524b9d2afcded587a8d631
#
_entry.id   bccb6e82f4524b9d2afcded587a8d631
#
_cell.length_a   1.000
_cell.length_b   1.000
_cell.length_c   1.000
_cell.angle_alpha   90.00
_cell.angle_beta   90.00
_cell.angle_gamma   90.00
#
_symmetry.space_group_name_H-M   'P 1'
#
loop_
_entity.id
_entity.type
_entity.pdbx_description
1 polymer ?
#
loop_
_entity_poly.entity_id
_entity_poly.type
_entity_poly.pdbx_seq_one_letter_code
_entity_poly.pdbx_strand_id
1 'polypeptide(L)'
;MADRKVVDIPIADIVAAENSRQIYEPREMEELMISMKQTGLLQPIGVMPLPKAGKYKLVFGFRRFSAAKKLGWKVIDCVMTQAKNDEETLIKNSIENVQRANVSFPEQGRIFAGLIKKGLTAGEIAARVGCKKQFVLGTLDAFYRIPKKVQNKIIGGTRGTSKQPGTITPTTAFNALKIQRKYGLTQDQAEKLFDYAATDKAGASQMRIVGALLAQDKPIKQAITQAKSTRIITLQIACYVDVIEKLEKKYKMSAHDIAYTWLEQNKELQVIPIRNSHDDKTVVVTRKASE
;
A
#
# COMPACT_ATOMS: atom_id res chain seq x y z
N MET A 1 -23.19 -31.29 -4.36
CA MET A 1 -21.75 -31.00 -4.47
C MET A 1 -21.13 -32.12 -5.27
N ALA A 2 -20.58 -31.84 -6.46
CA ALA A 2 -19.94 -32.89 -7.26
C ALA A 2 -18.69 -33.37 -6.54
N ASP A 3 -18.63 -34.69 -6.35
CA ASP A 3 -17.52 -35.40 -5.71
C ASP A 3 -16.25 -35.16 -6.56
N ARG A 4 -15.38 -34.23 -6.13
CA ARG A 4 -14.14 -33.95 -6.83
C ARG A 4 -13.14 -35.04 -6.50
N LYS A 5 -12.91 -35.93 -7.45
CA LYS A 5 -11.95 -37.05 -7.32
C LYS A 5 -10.55 -36.46 -7.02
N VAL A 6 -9.99 -36.83 -5.88
CA VAL A 6 -8.61 -36.54 -5.52
C VAL A 6 -7.69 -37.53 -6.24
N VAL A 7 -6.62 -37.04 -6.83
CA VAL A 7 -5.61 -37.83 -7.54
C VAL A 7 -4.21 -37.40 -7.11
N ASP A 8 -3.33 -38.37 -6.97
CA ASP A 8 -1.92 -38.10 -6.66
C ASP A 8 -1.16 -37.75 -7.93
N ILE A 9 -0.49 -36.59 -7.91
CA ILE A 9 0.28 -36.09 -9.06
C ILE A 9 1.73 -35.87 -8.63
N PRO A 10 2.72 -36.32 -9.45
CA PRO A 10 4.10 -36.03 -9.19
C PRO A 10 4.36 -34.51 -9.17
N ILE A 11 5.04 -34.02 -8.13
CA ILE A 11 5.35 -32.59 -7.97
C ILE A 11 6.14 -32.06 -9.18
N ALA A 12 6.98 -32.89 -9.79
CA ALA A 12 7.75 -32.56 -10.98
C ALA A 12 6.89 -32.30 -12.24
N ASP A 13 5.64 -32.77 -12.25
CA ASP A 13 4.72 -32.58 -13.36
C ASP A 13 3.80 -31.37 -13.18
N ILE A 14 3.91 -30.69 -12.04
CA ILE A 14 3.12 -29.50 -11.73
C ILE A 14 3.92 -28.24 -12.01
N VAL A 15 3.40 -27.41 -12.92
CA VAL A 15 3.98 -26.11 -13.28
C VAL A 15 3.23 -25.01 -12.52
N ALA A 16 3.93 -24.32 -11.63
CA ALA A 16 3.44 -23.11 -11.00
C ALA A 16 3.76 -21.89 -11.87
N ALA A 17 2.78 -21.04 -12.19
CA ALA A 17 3.03 -19.83 -12.94
C ALA A 17 4.01 -18.89 -12.19
N GLU A 18 4.92 -18.24 -12.91
CA GLU A 18 5.94 -17.32 -12.33
C GLU A 18 5.37 -16.18 -11.50
N ASN A 19 4.11 -15.80 -11.72
CA ASN A 19 3.40 -14.75 -10.95
C ASN A 19 2.97 -15.16 -9.54
N SER A 20 3.25 -16.37 -9.11
CA SER A 20 2.93 -16.89 -7.77
C SER A 20 4.04 -16.63 -6.74
N ARG A 21 4.99 -15.75 -7.00
CA ARG A 21 5.93 -15.26 -5.99
C ARG A 21 5.21 -14.38 -4.95
N GLN A 22 4.33 -14.99 -4.20
CA GLN A 22 3.99 -14.48 -2.89
C GLN A 22 5.25 -14.68 -2.03
N ILE A 23 5.82 -13.59 -1.57
CA ILE A 23 6.86 -13.62 -0.53
C ILE A 23 6.09 -14.03 0.74
N TYR A 24 6.09 -15.33 1.02
CA TYR A 24 5.55 -15.84 2.28
C TYR A 24 6.52 -15.46 3.40
N GLU A 25 6.00 -15.00 4.52
CA GLU A 25 6.84 -14.81 5.69
C GLU A 25 7.52 -16.16 6.04
N PRO A 26 8.84 -16.18 6.25
CA PRO A 26 9.58 -17.43 6.52
C PRO A 26 8.95 -18.24 7.64
N ARG A 27 8.53 -17.58 8.73
CA ARG A 27 7.91 -18.19 9.90
C ARG A 27 6.58 -18.89 9.58
N GLU A 28 5.70 -18.25 8.81
CA GLU A 28 4.43 -18.86 8.41
C GLU A 28 4.63 -20.08 7.49
N MET A 29 5.68 -20.08 6.69
CA MET A 29 6.02 -21.22 5.85
C MET A 29 6.56 -22.39 6.68
N GLU A 30 7.38 -22.11 7.69
CA GLU A 30 7.90 -23.11 8.63
C GLU A 30 6.78 -23.75 9.43
N GLU A 31 5.86 -22.97 9.98
CA GLU A 31 4.69 -23.47 10.70
C GLU A 31 3.83 -24.40 9.82
N LEU A 32 3.60 -24.01 8.55
CA LEU A 32 2.88 -24.84 7.59
C LEU A 32 3.63 -26.15 7.28
N MET A 33 4.95 -26.09 7.10
CA MET A 33 5.77 -27.27 6.85
C MET A 33 5.75 -28.24 8.03
N ILE A 34 5.82 -27.75 9.27
CA ILE A 34 5.71 -28.55 10.48
C ILE A 34 4.34 -29.26 10.53
N SER A 35 3.26 -28.50 10.32
CA SER A 35 1.90 -29.06 10.27
C SER A 35 1.78 -30.14 9.20
N MET A 36 2.21 -29.85 7.96
CA MET A 36 2.12 -30.82 6.86
C MET A 36 2.98 -32.07 7.09
N LYS A 37 4.11 -31.95 7.79
CA LYS A 37 4.95 -33.10 8.17
C LYS A 37 4.26 -34.01 9.19
N GLN A 38 3.46 -33.42 10.10
CA GLN A 38 2.78 -34.16 11.18
C GLN A 38 1.44 -34.77 10.73
N THR A 39 0.64 -33.97 9.99
CA THR A 39 -0.76 -34.32 9.67
C THR A 39 -1.00 -34.67 8.21
N GLY A 40 0.03 -34.58 7.37
CA GLY A 40 -0.14 -34.72 5.91
C GLY A 40 -0.83 -33.50 5.28
N LEU A 41 -1.31 -33.66 4.06
CA LEU A 41 -2.04 -32.63 3.33
C LEU A 41 -3.55 -32.74 3.64
N LEU A 42 -4.04 -31.91 4.55
CA LEU A 42 -5.46 -31.89 4.93
C LEU A 42 -6.40 -31.44 3.81
N GLN A 43 -5.91 -30.64 2.89
CA GLN A 43 -6.70 -30.15 1.77
C GLN A 43 -5.88 -30.26 0.49
N PRO A 44 -6.38 -30.94 -0.56
CA PRO A 44 -5.67 -31.08 -1.82
C PRO A 44 -5.45 -29.73 -2.51
N ILE A 45 -4.44 -29.68 -3.36
CA ILE A 45 -4.21 -28.53 -4.25
C ILE A 45 -5.04 -28.66 -5.52
N GLY A 46 -5.31 -27.54 -6.20
CA GLY A 46 -6.05 -27.56 -7.46
C GLY A 46 -5.11 -27.46 -8.66
N VAL A 47 -5.27 -28.38 -9.61
CA VAL A 47 -4.47 -28.42 -10.83
C VAL A 47 -5.34 -28.55 -12.08
N MET A 48 -4.84 -28.05 -13.20
CA MET A 48 -5.47 -28.14 -14.52
C MET A 48 -4.51 -28.84 -15.49
N PRO A 49 -4.95 -29.80 -16.32
CA PRO A 49 -4.11 -30.41 -17.33
C PRO A 49 -3.66 -29.37 -18.36
N LEU A 50 -2.39 -29.42 -18.73
CA LEU A 50 -1.83 -28.64 -19.82
C LEU A 50 -1.96 -29.44 -21.15
N PRO A 51 -1.96 -28.74 -22.31
CA PRO A 51 -1.94 -29.41 -23.61
C PRO A 51 -0.78 -30.39 -23.78
N LYS A 52 0.33 -30.16 -23.11
CA LYS A 52 1.46 -31.09 -23.06
C LYS A 52 1.10 -32.26 -22.15
N ALA A 53 1.03 -33.45 -22.69
CA ALA A 53 0.64 -34.67 -21.98
C ALA A 53 1.43 -34.86 -20.68
N GLY A 54 0.74 -35.21 -19.60
CA GLY A 54 1.32 -35.48 -18.29
C GLY A 54 1.80 -34.25 -17.51
N LYS A 55 1.54 -33.02 -17.98
CA LYS A 55 1.84 -31.79 -17.23
C LYS A 55 0.58 -31.07 -16.77
N TYR A 56 0.65 -30.48 -15.61
CA TYR A 56 -0.46 -29.81 -14.92
C TYR A 56 -0.06 -28.40 -14.53
N LYS A 57 -0.98 -27.46 -14.66
CA LYS A 57 -0.82 -26.09 -14.15
C LYS A 57 -1.44 -26.00 -12.77
N LEU A 58 -0.69 -25.48 -11.80
CA LEU A 58 -1.20 -25.17 -10.47
C LEU A 58 -2.19 -24.01 -10.53
N VAL A 59 -3.41 -24.24 -10.02
CA VAL A 59 -4.52 -23.28 -10.02
C VAL A 59 -4.69 -22.65 -8.64
N PHE A 60 -4.69 -23.44 -7.57
CA PHE A 60 -4.74 -22.98 -6.18
C PHE A 60 -3.94 -23.89 -5.25
N GLY A 61 -3.65 -23.41 -4.02
CA GLY A 61 -2.85 -24.15 -3.05
C GLY A 61 -1.34 -23.90 -3.18
N PHE A 62 -0.92 -22.75 -3.70
CA PHE A 62 0.50 -22.39 -3.94
C PHE A 62 1.38 -22.53 -2.69
N ARG A 63 0.89 -22.13 -1.49
CA ARG A 63 1.64 -22.30 -0.23
C ARG A 63 1.89 -23.77 0.08
N ARG A 64 0.85 -24.62 -0.03
CA ARG A 64 0.93 -26.07 0.20
C ARG A 64 1.86 -26.75 -0.80
N PHE A 65 1.77 -26.40 -2.07
CA PHE A 65 2.69 -26.87 -3.10
C PHE A 65 4.14 -26.47 -2.80
N SER A 66 4.40 -25.22 -2.42
CA SER A 66 5.74 -24.73 -2.05
C SER A 66 6.28 -25.45 -0.82
N ALA A 67 5.44 -25.68 0.20
CA ALA A 67 5.80 -26.42 1.39
C ALA A 67 6.12 -27.89 1.07
N ALA A 68 5.28 -28.57 0.30
CA ALA A 68 5.50 -29.95 -0.14
C ALA A 68 6.81 -30.10 -0.94
N LYS A 69 7.10 -29.15 -1.84
CA LYS A 69 8.38 -29.11 -2.58
C LYS A 69 9.58 -28.93 -1.66
N LYS A 70 9.49 -28.06 -0.66
CA LYS A 70 10.56 -27.85 0.35
C LYS A 70 10.73 -29.08 1.26
N LEU A 71 9.65 -29.81 1.55
CA LEU A 71 9.66 -31.06 2.32
C LEU A 71 10.19 -32.25 1.52
N GLY A 72 10.45 -32.09 0.22
CA GLY A 72 10.96 -33.15 -0.66
C GLY A 72 9.90 -34.21 -1.02
N TRP A 73 8.62 -33.90 -0.94
CA TRP A 73 7.57 -34.81 -1.35
C TRP A 73 7.68 -35.12 -2.84
N LYS A 74 7.44 -36.37 -3.23
CA LYS A 74 7.47 -36.80 -4.62
C LYS A 74 6.13 -36.62 -5.33
N VAL A 75 5.05 -36.81 -4.61
CA VAL A 75 3.66 -36.69 -5.07
C VAL A 75 2.88 -35.79 -4.12
N ILE A 76 1.77 -35.24 -4.59
CA ILE A 76 0.88 -34.40 -3.81
C ILE A 76 -0.56 -34.60 -4.25
N ASP A 77 -1.48 -34.63 -3.29
CA ASP A 77 -2.92 -34.77 -3.51
C ASP A 77 -3.47 -33.56 -4.27
N CYS A 78 -4.11 -33.83 -5.40
CA CYS A 78 -4.64 -32.83 -6.30
C CYS A 78 -6.11 -33.07 -6.61
N VAL A 79 -6.85 -32.01 -6.79
CA VAL A 79 -8.18 -32.05 -7.43
C VAL A 79 -8.06 -31.49 -8.84
N MET A 80 -8.64 -32.22 -9.79
CA MET A 80 -8.67 -31.78 -11.19
C MET A 80 -9.69 -30.67 -11.35
N THR A 81 -9.27 -29.55 -11.92
CA THR A 81 -10.13 -28.43 -12.27
C THR A 81 -10.35 -28.38 -13.78
N GLN A 82 -11.59 -28.09 -14.22
CA GLN A 82 -11.92 -28.05 -15.66
C GLN A 82 -11.84 -26.62 -16.20
N ALA A 83 -11.30 -26.44 -17.40
CA ALA A 83 -10.99 -25.14 -18.01
C ALA A 83 -12.20 -24.15 -18.11
N LYS A 84 -13.43 -24.63 -18.27
CA LYS A 84 -14.64 -23.80 -18.33
C LYS A 84 -15.10 -23.26 -16.97
N ASN A 85 -14.77 -23.96 -15.88
CA ASN A 85 -15.05 -23.49 -14.50
C ASN A 85 -13.90 -22.66 -13.92
N ASP A 86 -12.75 -22.64 -14.58
CA ASP A 86 -11.52 -22.06 -14.02
C ASP A 86 -11.52 -20.53 -14.06
N GLU A 87 -12.04 -19.91 -15.11
CA GLU A 87 -12.01 -18.45 -15.21
C GLU A 87 -12.92 -17.82 -14.15
N GLU A 88 -14.10 -18.37 -13.97
CA GLU A 88 -15.03 -17.90 -12.94
C GLU A 88 -14.50 -18.23 -11.53
N THR A 89 -13.90 -19.40 -11.35
CA THR A 89 -13.25 -19.79 -10.09
C THR A 89 -12.03 -18.92 -9.78
N LEU A 90 -11.21 -18.60 -10.78
CA LEU A 90 -10.08 -17.67 -10.63
C LEU A 90 -10.54 -16.25 -10.31
N ILE A 91 -11.63 -15.80 -10.91
CA ILE A 91 -12.26 -14.53 -10.60
C ILE A 91 -12.76 -14.53 -9.14
N LYS A 92 -13.49 -15.58 -8.72
CA LYS A 92 -13.98 -15.72 -7.33
C LYS A 92 -12.84 -15.74 -6.33
N ASN A 93 -11.79 -16.53 -6.58
CA ASN A 93 -10.60 -16.56 -5.71
C ASN A 93 -9.87 -15.21 -5.65
N SER A 94 -9.81 -14.49 -6.76
CA SER A 94 -9.23 -13.15 -6.81
C SER A 94 -10.04 -12.16 -5.99
N ILE A 95 -11.36 -12.24 -6.04
CA ILE A 95 -12.26 -11.38 -5.26
C ILE A 95 -12.15 -11.71 -3.76
N GLU A 96 -12.18 -12.99 -3.40
CA GLU A 96 -11.95 -13.43 -2.02
C GLU A 96 -10.61 -12.92 -1.48
N ASN A 97 -9.55 -12.98 -2.28
CA ASN A 97 -8.25 -12.47 -1.89
C ASN A 97 -8.26 -10.96 -1.60
N VAL A 98 -9.02 -10.17 -2.35
CA VAL A 98 -9.19 -8.73 -2.08
C VAL A 98 -9.91 -8.47 -0.75
N GLN A 99 -10.86 -9.35 -0.39
CA GLN A 99 -11.67 -9.21 0.83
C GLN A 99 -10.93 -9.66 2.11
N ARG A 100 -9.74 -10.25 1.98
CA ARG A 100 -8.93 -10.61 3.15
C ARG A 100 -8.46 -9.37 3.92
N ALA A 101 -8.42 -9.49 5.24
CA ALA A 101 -7.78 -8.48 6.07
C ALA A 101 -6.29 -8.35 5.69
N ASN A 102 -5.77 -7.11 5.74
CA ASN A 102 -4.35 -6.81 5.53
C ASN A 102 -3.82 -6.86 4.08
N VAL A 103 -4.67 -6.92 3.08
CA VAL A 103 -4.22 -6.77 1.68
C VAL A 103 -3.82 -5.32 1.43
N SER A 104 -2.58 -5.10 0.98
CA SER A 104 -2.11 -3.75 0.66
C SER A 104 -2.81 -3.21 -0.59
N PHE A 105 -2.98 -1.88 -0.69
CA PHE A 105 -3.65 -1.31 -1.86
C PHE A 105 -2.89 -1.51 -3.19
N PRO A 106 -1.55 -1.61 -3.26
CA PRO A 106 -0.87 -2.03 -4.48
C PRO A 106 -1.19 -3.49 -4.86
N GLU A 107 -1.36 -4.37 -3.88
CA GLU A 107 -1.76 -5.76 -4.11
C GLU A 107 -3.21 -5.84 -4.60
N GLN A 108 -4.12 -5.09 -3.99
CA GLN A 108 -5.49 -4.95 -4.49
C GLN A 108 -5.51 -4.42 -5.92
N GLY A 109 -4.69 -3.40 -6.22
CA GLY A 109 -4.55 -2.84 -7.56
C GLY A 109 -4.04 -3.86 -8.58
N ARG A 110 -3.10 -4.72 -8.19
CA ARG A 110 -2.62 -5.83 -9.02
C ARG A 110 -3.74 -6.82 -9.35
N ILE A 111 -4.54 -7.18 -8.33
CA ILE A 111 -5.68 -8.08 -8.50
C ILE A 111 -6.71 -7.43 -9.44
N PHE A 112 -7.07 -6.17 -9.23
CA PHE A 112 -8.00 -5.46 -10.08
C PHE A 112 -7.51 -5.34 -11.53
N ALA A 113 -6.21 -5.03 -11.73
CA ALA A 113 -5.60 -5.00 -13.05
C ALA A 113 -5.66 -6.37 -13.74
N GLY A 114 -5.49 -7.46 -12.99
CA GLY A 114 -5.67 -8.83 -13.49
C GLY A 114 -7.10 -9.13 -13.92
N LEU A 115 -8.08 -8.66 -13.14
CA LEU A 115 -9.51 -8.81 -13.45
C LEU A 115 -9.94 -7.98 -14.69
N ILE A 116 -9.44 -6.75 -14.83
CA ILE A 116 -9.63 -5.92 -16.03
C ILE A 116 -9.09 -6.62 -17.28
N LYS A 117 -7.87 -7.20 -17.19
CA LYS A 117 -7.29 -7.97 -18.31
C LYS A 117 -8.11 -9.19 -18.72
N LYS A 118 -8.93 -9.72 -17.82
CA LYS A 118 -9.90 -10.80 -18.07
C LYS A 118 -11.26 -10.31 -18.58
N GLY A 119 -11.37 -9.03 -18.93
CA GLY A 119 -12.57 -8.44 -19.53
C GLY A 119 -13.60 -7.89 -18.55
N LEU A 120 -13.35 -7.93 -17.23
CA LEU A 120 -14.27 -7.33 -16.27
C LEU A 120 -14.13 -5.81 -16.26
N THR A 121 -15.25 -5.10 -16.21
CA THR A 121 -15.27 -3.66 -15.98
C THR A 121 -15.04 -3.31 -14.53
N ALA A 122 -14.59 -2.08 -14.25
CA ALA A 122 -14.43 -1.58 -12.88
C ALA A 122 -15.76 -1.60 -12.07
N GLY A 123 -16.90 -1.48 -12.78
CA GLY A 123 -18.23 -1.59 -12.16
C GLY A 123 -18.54 -3.02 -11.70
N GLU A 124 -18.28 -4.02 -12.54
CA GLU A 124 -18.48 -5.42 -12.21
C GLU A 124 -17.55 -5.88 -11.08
N ILE A 125 -16.29 -5.44 -11.10
CA ILE A 125 -15.35 -5.70 -10.00
C ILE A 125 -15.88 -5.10 -8.69
N ALA A 126 -16.32 -3.85 -8.72
CA ALA A 126 -16.88 -3.16 -7.57
C ALA A 126 -18.10 -3.86 -6.98
N ALA A 127 -19.04 -4.29 -7.83
CA ALA A 127 -20.23 -5.04 -7.44
C ALA A 127 -19.87 -6.38 -6.77
N ARG A 128 -18.91 -7.12 -7.34
CA ARG A 128 -18.50 -8.43 -6.83
C ARG A 128 -17.69 -8.34 -5.53
N VAL A 129 -16.89 -7.27 -5.37
CA VAL A 129 -16.09 -7.04 -4.14
C VAL A 129 -16.93 -6.42 -3.02
N GLY A 130 -18.05 -5.79 -3.35
CA GLY A 130 -18.89 -5.06 -2.40
C GLY A 130 -18.36 -3.66 -2.08
N CYS A 131 -17.75 -2.96 -3.06
CA CYS A 131 -17.19 -1.63 -2.88
C CYS A 131 -17.70 -0.64 -3.94
N LYS A 132 -17.35 0.65 -3.80
CA LYS A 132 -17.71 1.67 -4.79
C LYS A 132 -16.79 1.58 -6.02
N LYS A 133 -17.34 1.78 -7.25
CA LYS A 133 -16.56 1.84 -8.49
C LYS A 133 -15.37 2.80 -8.40
N GLN A 134 -15.56 3.94 -7.73
CA GLN A 134 -14.51 4.94 -7.54
C GLN A 134 -13.32 4.40 -6.72
N PHE A 135 -13.56 3.48 -5.80
CA PHE A 135 -12.50 2.82 -5.05
C PHE A 135 -11.64 1.94 -5.97
N VAL A 136 -12.25 1.15 -6.85
CA VAL A 136 -11.54 0.32 -7.84
C VAL A 136 -10.68 1.18 -8.75
N LEU A 137 -11.25 2.26 -9.31
CA LEU A 137 -10.53 3.19 -10.18
C LEU A 137 -9.36 3.88 -9.45
N GLY A 138 -9.59 4.34 -8.23
CA GLY A 138 -8.54 4.98 -7.41
C GLY A 138 -7.41 4.03 -7.05
N THR A 139 -7.72 2.77 -6.77
CA THR A 139 -6.75 1.73 -6.47
C THR A 139 -5.94 1.33 -7.70
N LEU A 140 -6.57 1.22 -8.87
CA LEU A 140 -5.88 0.98 -10.15
C LEU A 140 -4.94 2.13 -10.51
N ASP A 141 -5.40 3.38 -10.40
CA ASP A 141 -4.55 4.54 -10.66
C ASP A 141 -3.35 4.58 -9.70
N ALA A 142 -3.56 4.31 -8.42
CA ALA A 142 -2.49 4.19 -7.45
C ALA A 142 -1.47 3.10 -7.82
N PHE A 143 -1.95 1.93 -8.20
CA PHE A 143 -1.12 0.80 -8.63
C PHE A 143 -0.22 1.13 -9.83
N TYR A 144 -0.76 1.84 -10.83
CA TYR A 144 0.03 2.20 -12.01
C TYR A 144 0.99 3.36 -11.77
N ARG A 145 0.68 4.28 -10.85
CA ARG A 145 1.54 5.43 -10.54
C ARG A 145 2.68 5.11 -9.59
N ILE A 146 2.46 4.20 -8.64
CA ILE A 146 3.49 3.85 -7.65
C ILE A 146 4.61 3.06 -8.33
N PRO A 147 5.87 3.48 -8.17
CA PRO A 147 7.00 2.77 -8.73
C PRO A 147 7.04 1.30 -8.28
N LYS A 148 7.24 0.38 -9.21
CA LYS A 148 7.21 -1.08 -8.94
C LYS A 148 8.16 -1.51 -7.82
N LYS A 149 9.34 -0.88 -7.73
CA LYS A 149 10.35 -1.18 -6.71
C LYS A 149 9.89 -0.93 -5.29
N VAL A 150 8.93 -0.01 -5.10
CA VAL A 150 8.45 0.36 -3.76
C VAL A 150 7.08 -0.21 -3.42
N GLN A 151 6.37 -0.80 -4.39
CA GLN A 151 5.04 -1.39 -4.14
C GLN A 151 5.07 -2.44 -3.02
N ASN A 152 6.13 -3.26 -2.97
CA ASN A 152 6.30 -4.30 -1.96
C ASN A 152 6.64 -3.75 -0.55
N LYS A 153 7.04 -2.48 -0.45
CA LYS A 153 7.30 -1.80 0.83
C LYS A 153 6.02 -1.29 1.49
N ILE A 154 4.91 -1.25 0.76
CA ILE A 154 3.63 -0.74 1.26
C ILE A 154 2.90 -1.88 1.95
N ILE A 155 2.77 -1.75 3.28
CA ILE A 155 2.09 -2.74 4.12
C ILE A 155 0.58 -2.64 3.98
N GLY A 156 -0.10 -3.78 4.15
CA GLY A 156 -1.55 -3.84 4.32
C GLY A 156 -1.96 -3.44 5.74
N GLY A 157 -3.24 -3.24 5.94
CA GLY A 157 -3.83 -2.98 7.25
C GLY A 157 -4.61 -1.66 7.33
N THR A 158 -5.33 -1.52 8.43
CA THR A 158 -6.15 -0.35 8.78
C THR A 158 -5.32 0.73 9.48
N ARG A 159 -5.94 1.88 9.77
CA ARG A 159 -5.34 2.95 10.61
C ARG A 159 -4.79 2.37 11.90
N GLY A 160 -3.54 2.67 12.23
CA GLY A 160 -2.88 2.23 13.47
C GLY A 160 -1.87 1.11 13.30
N THR A 161 -1.67 0.57 12.10
CA THR A 161 -0.60 -0.40 11.85
C THR A 161 0.76 0.26 12.13
N SER A 162 1.52 -0.32 13.06
CA SER A 162 2.85 0.17 13.40
C SER A 162 3.79 0.04 12.21
N LYS A 163 4.56 1.09 11.95
CA LYS A 163 5.54 1.10 10.88
C LYS A 163 6.73 0.23 11.27
N GLN A 164 7.05 -0.74 10.41
CA GLN A 164 8.30 -1.49 10.52
C GLN A 164 9.40 -0.80 9.70
N PRO A 165 10.68 -0.96 10.05
CA PRO A 165 11.81 -0.43 9.28
C PRO A 165 11.72 -0.83 7.80
N GLY A 166 11.94 0.13 6.91
CA GLY A 166 11.87 -0.10 5.46
C GLY A 166 10.47 -0.22 4.86
N THR A 167 9.40 -0.13 5.67
CA THR A 167 8.01 -0.22 5.18
C THR A 167 7.33 1.14 5.08
N ILE A 168 6.23 1.20 4.33
CA ILE A 168 5.43 2.40 4.12
C ILE A 168 4.00 2.10 4.58
N THR A 169 3.50 2.91 5.53
CA THR A 169 2.10 2.78 5.96
C THR A 169 1.15 3.25 4.86
N PRO A 170 -0.09 2.72 4.81
CA PRO A 170 -1.09 3.15 3.83
C PRO A 170 -1.29 4.67 3.79
N THR A 171 -1.36 5.31 4.96
CA THR A 171 -1.54 6.77 5.05
C THR A 171 -0.35 7.54 4.45
N THR A 172 0.88 7.12 4.75
CA THR A 172 2.08 7.75 4.19
C THR A 172 2.16 7.56 2.67
N ALA A 173 1.85 6.36 2.18
CA ALA A 173 1.80 6.06 0.75
C ALA A 173 0.74 6.89 0.02
N PHE A 174 -0.45 7.06 0.61
CA PHE A 174 -1.52 7.90 0.05
C PHE A 174 -1.11 9.37 -0.03
N ASN A 175 -0.42 9.90 0.99
CA ASN A 175 0.07 11.27 0.96
C ASN A 175 1.17 11.45 -0.08
N ALA A 176 2.11 10.52 -0.21
CA ALA A 176 3.11 10.53 -1.27
C ALA A 176 2.47 10.50 -2.67
N LEU A 177 1.44 9.67 -2.87
CA LEU A 177 0.69 9.61 -4.12
C LEU A 177 -0.05 10.92 -4.43
N LYS A 178 -0.65 11.57 -3.42
CA LYS A 178 -1.26 12.90 -3.59
C LYS A 178 -0.24 13.95 -4.05
N ILE A 179 0.96 13.93 -3.47
CA ILE A 179 2.06 14.80 -3.86
C ILE A 179 2.46 14.52 -5.31
N GLN A 180 2.70 13.25 -5.67
CA GLN A 180 3.05 12.85 -7.02
C GLN A 180 2.04 13.38 -8.05
N ARG A 181 0.73 13.23 -7.77
CA ARG A 181 -0.34 13.71 -8.66
C ARG A 181 -0.37 15.23 -8.75
N LYS A 182 -0.33 15.91 -7.60
CA LYS A 182 -0.48 17.37 -7.53
C LYS A 182 0.65 18.11 -8.24
N TYR A 183 1.88 17.61 -8.12
CA TYR A 183 3.07 18.26 -8.66
C TYR A 183 3.61 17.59 -9.93
N GLY A 184 2.89 16.60 -10.50
CA GLY A 184 3.28 15.94 -11.75
C GLY A 184 4.67 15.29 -11.70
N LEU A 185 5.04 14.70 -10.55
CA LEU A 185 6.38 14.12 -10.37
C LEU A 185 6.62 12.99 -11.37
N THR A 186 7.80 13.00 -11.98
CA THR A 186 8.29 11.91 -12.83
C THR A 186 8.45 10.62 -12.03
N GLN A 187 8.60 9.46 -12.70
CA GLN A 187 8.80 8.18 -12.02
C GLN A 187 10.04 8.19 -11.10
N ASP A 188 11.15 8.79 -11.55
CA ASP A 188 12.37 8.96 -10.75
C ASP A 188 12.16 9.82 -9.51
N GLN A 189 11.41 10.91 -9.66
CA GLN A 189 11.09 11.80 -8.55
C GLN A 189 10.14 11.12 -7.56
N ALA A 190 9.17 10.38 -8.06
CA ALA A 190 8.27 9.58 -7.26
C ALA A 190 9.03 8.47 -6.50
N GLU A 191 9.96 7.77 -7.14
CA GLU A 191 10.79 6.75 -6.50
C GLU A 191 11.55 7.33 -5.30
N LYS A 192 12.19 8.50 -5.45
CA LYS A 192 12.86 9.20 -4.35
C LYS A 192 11.92 9.58 -3.22
N LEU A 193 10.71 10.04 -3.54
CA LEU A 193 9.70 10.38 -2.55
C LEU A 193 9.24 9.13 -1.78
N PHE A 194 8.97 8.03 -2.46
CA PHE A 194 8.55 6.78 -1.84
C PHE A 194 9.69 6.10 -1.06
N ASP A 195 10.94 6.19 -1.53
CA ASP A 195 12.10 5.71 -0.76
C ASP A 195 12.27 6.51 0.53
N TYR A 196 12.07 7.83 0.48
CA TYR A 196 12.00 8.62 1.70
C TYR A 196 10.85 8.18 2.59
N ALA A 197 9.66 7.95 2.04
CA ALA A 197 8.50 7.46 2.79
C ALA A 197 8.74 6.13 3.50
N ALA A 198 9.65 5.30 3.00
CA ALA A 198 10.04 4.04 3.61
C ALA A 198 11.01 4.21 4.80
N THR A 199 11.61 5.39 5.00
CA THR A 199 12.50 5.62 6.15
C THR A 199 11.72 5.74 7.45
N ASP A 200 12.33 5.39 8.56
CA ASP A 200 11.70 5.43 9.90
C ASP A 200 11.26 6.84 10.31
N LYS A 201 11.96 7.86 9.79
CA LYS A 201 11.68 9.27 10.08
C LYS A 201 10.54 9.85 9.24
N ALA A 202 10.08 9.15 8.21
CA ALA A 202 9.03 9.64 7.32
C ALA A 202 7.66 9.13 7.76
N GLY A 203 6.75 10.04 8.04
CA GLY A 203 5.35 9.78 8.34
C GLY A 203 4.44 10.69 7.52
N ALA A 204 3.14 10.66 7.82
CA ALA A 204 2.16 11.51 7.16
C ALA A 204 2.49 13.01 7.29
N SER A 205 3.04 13.40 8.44
CA SER A 205 3.44 14.77 8.72
C SER A 205 4.59 15.24 7.84
N GLN A 206 5.64 14.41 7.70
CA GLN A 206 6.76 14.71 6.82
C GLN A 206 6.34 14.81 5.35
N MET A 207 5.38 13.97 4.92
CA MET A 207 4.82 14.10 3.57
C MET A 207 4.13 15.46 3.36
N ARG A 208 3.43 15.99 4.38
CA ARG A 208 2.84 17.35 4.29
C ARG A 208 3.91 18.43 4.13
N ILE A 209 5.02 18.32 4.88
CA ILE A 209 6.15 19.25 4.77
C ILE A 209 6.74 19.21 3.36
N VAL A 210 7.00 18.01 2.81
CA VAL A 210 7.47 17.87 1.43
C VAL A 210 6.51 18.54 0.45
N GLY A 211 5.19 18.32 0.62
CA GLY A 211 4.17 18.96 -0.21
C GLY A 211 4.17 20.49 -0.11
N ALA A 212 4.35 21.05 1.09
CA ALA A 212 4.42 22.49 1.31
C ALA A 212 5.69 23.11 0.69
N LEU A 213 6.82 22.41 0.75
CA LEU A 213 8.07 22.87 0.14
C LEU A 213 8.03 22.82 -1.39
N LEU A 214 7.38 21.81 -1.96
CA LEU A 214 7.13 21.72 -3.40
C LEU A 214 6.18 22.84 -3.88
N ALA A 215 5.25 23.28 -3.03
CA ALA A 215 4.39 24.44 -3.32
C ALA A 215 5.16 25.76 -3.38
N GLN A 216 6.38 25.80 -2.83
CA GLN A 216 7.33 26.91 -2.91
C GLN A 216 8.36 26.70 -4.05
N ASP A 217 8.04 25.87 -5.04
CA ASP A 217 8.90 25.54 -6.19
C ASP A 217 10.27 24.93 -5.84
N LYS A 218 10.43 24.41 -4.62
CA LYS A 218 11.67 23.74 -4.23
C LYS A 218 11.82 22.39 -4.95
N PRO A 219 13.02 22.07 -5.47
CA PRO A 219 13.27 20.77 -6.07
C PRO A 219 13.02 19.63 -5.07
N ILE A 220 12.49 18.49 -5.55
CA ILE A 220 12.13 17.33 -4.71
C ILE A 220 13.26 16.86 -3.78
N LYS A 221 14.52 16.89 -4.24
CA LYS A 221 15.68 16.53 -3.41
C LYS A 221 15.84 17.46 -2.21
N GLN A 222 15.73 18.77 -2.44
CA GLN A 222 15.82 19.77 -1.37
C GLN A 222 14.62 19.66 -0.42
N ALA A 223 13.42 19.50 -0.95
CA ALA A 223 12.21 19.32 -0.16
C ALA A 223 12.33 18.09 0.78
N ILE A 224 12.83 16.95 0.29
CA ILE A 224 13.07 15.77 1.09
C ILE A 224 14.17 16.01 2.16
N THR A 225 15.27 16.64 1.78
CA THR A 225 16.38 16.93 2.71
C THR A 225 15.91 17.84 3.85
N GLN A 226 15.20 18.88 3.53
CA GLN A 226 14.65 19.80 4.52
C GLN A 226 13.58 19.11 5.39
N ALA A 227 12.70 18.27 4.83
CA ALA A 227 11.71 17.53 5.58
C ALA A 227 12.34 16.54 6.60
N LYS A 228 13.52 15.98 6.32
CA LYS A 228 14.26 15.10 7.23
C LYS A 228 14.71 15.82 8.51
N SER A 229 15.09 17.08 8.43
CA SER A 229 15.55 17.91 9.55
C SER A 229 14.42 18.66 10.25
N THR A 230 13.22 18.64 9.67
CA THR A 230 12.08 19.41 10.17
C THR A 230 11.24 18.56 11.13
N ARG A 231 10.87 19.16 12.29
CA ARG A 231 9.88 18.58 13.22
C ARG A 231 8.62 19.44 13.19
N ILE A 232 7.46 18.78 13.17
CA ILE A 232 6.18 19.46 13.39
C ILE A 232 6.01 19.61 14.90
N ILE A 233 5.88 20.86 15.34
CA ILE A 233 5.53 21.21 16.71
C ILE A 233 4.11 21.77 16.65
N THR A 234 3.18 21.15 17.36
CA THR A 234 1.84 21.70 17.54
C THR A 234 1.88 22.63 18.75
N LEU A 235 1.74 23.92 18.53
CA LEU A 235 1.61 24.90 19.60
C LEU A 235 0.12 25.10 19.87
N GLN A 236 -0.32 24.83 21.09
CA GLN A 236 -1.64 25.22 21.59
C GLN A 236 -1.46 26.49 22.39
N ILE A 237 -1.99 27.60 21.85
CA ILE A 237 -1.98 28.88 22.55
C ILE A 237 -3.37 29.06 23.15
N ALA A 238 -3.44 28.95 24.48
CA ALA A 238 -4.65 29.31 25.20
C ALA A 238 -4.66 30.84 25.41
N CYS A 239 -5.70 31.48 24.93
CA CYS A 239 -5.91 32.91 25.12
C CYS A 239 -7.37 33.17 25.48
N TYR A 240 -7.60 34.25 26.23
CA TYR A 240 -8.97 34.69 26.52
C TYR A 240 -9.66 35.14 25.24
N VAL A 241 -10.92 34.77 25.08
CA VAL A 241 -11.71 35.04 23.86
C VAL A 241 -11.77 36.54 23.56
N ASP A 242 -11.97 37.39 24.59
CA ASP A 242 -12.01 38.84 24.44
C ASP A 242 -10.68 39.44 23.96
N VAL A 243 -9.57 38.84 24.36
CA VAL A 243 -8.21 39.25 23.88
C VAL A 243 -8.01 38.88 22.42
N ILE A 244 -8.43 37.66 22.03
CA ILE A 244 -8.36 37.23 20.62
C ILE A 244 -9.19 38.14 19.73
N GLU A 245 -10.46 38.41 20.10
CA GLU A 245 -11.36 39.28 19.36
C GLU A 245 -10.81 40.70 19.21
N LYS A 246 -10.20 41.26 20.25
CA LYS A 246 -9.53 42.57 20.20
C LYS A 246 -8.35 42.58 19.25
N LEU A 247 -7.52 41.50 19.25
CA LEU A 247 -6.37 41.36 18.36
C LEU A 247 -6.83 41.21 16.92
N GLU A 248 -7.77 40.33 16.62
CA GLU A 248 -8.33 40.14 15.29
C GLU A 248 -8.94 41.44 14.73
N LYS A 249 -9.69 42.19 15.56
CA LYS A 249 -10.23 43.48 15.16
C LYS A 249 -9.14 44.54 14.92
N LYS A 250 -8.12 44.55 15.78
CA LYS A 250 -6.98 45.52 15.65
C LYS A 250 -6.17 45.28 14.41
N TYR A 251 -5.81 44.02 14.14
CA TYR A 251 -4.92 43.67 13.02
C TYR A 251 -5.67 43.31 11.75
N LYS A 252 -7.00 43.17 11.81
CA LYS A 252 -7.86 42.67 10.70
C LYS A 252 -7.37 41.35 10.11
N MET A 253 -6.90 40.48 10.98
CA MET A 253 -6.33 39.17 10.66
C MET A 253 -6.93 38.13 11.61
N SER A 254 -6.99 36.87 11.20
CA SER A 254 -7.38 35.79 12.10
C SER A 254 -6.35 35.57 13.22
N ALA A 255 -6.76 35.00 14.35
CA ALA A 255 -5.85 34.64 15.44
C ALA A 255 -4.68 33.77 14.95
N HIS A 256 -4.96 32.88 13.99
CA HIS A 256 -3.95 32.03 13.35
C HIS A 256 -2.93 32.88 12.58
N ASP A 257 -3.37 33.82 11.76
CA ASP A 257 -2.48 34.65 10.96
C ASP A 257 -1.64 35.59 11.83
N ILE A 258 -2.21 36.07 12.95
CA ILE A 258 -1.48 36.87 13.95
C ILE A 258 -0.37 36.03 14.59
N ALA A 259 -0.67 34.79 15.02
CA ALA A 259 0.32 33.88 15.59
C ALA A 259 1.38 33.49 14.54
N TYR A 260 0.97 33.29 13.30
CA TYR A 260 1.88 33.05 12.17
C TYR A 260 2.87 34.20 12.00
N THR A 261 2.37 35.45 11.94
CA THR A 261 3.20 36.64 11.76
C THR A 261 4.20 36.83 12.90
N TRP A 262 3.80 36.54 14.13
CA TRP A 262 4.69 36.61 15.28
C TRP A 262 5.82 35.56 15.22
N LEU A 263 5.48 34.34 14.80
CA LEU A 263 6.48 33.29 14.61
C LEU A 263 7.45 33.62 13.45
N GLU A 264 6.94 34.23 12.38
CA GLU A 264 7.74 34.61 11.20
C GLU A 264 8.73 35.73 11.51
N GLN A 265 8.43 36.62 12.45
CA GLN A 265 9.33 37.68 12.93
C GLN A 265 10.56 37.10 13.66
N ASN A 266 10.52 35.84 14.11
CA ASN A 266 11.67 35.25 14.77
C ASN A 266 12.73 34.86 13.71
N LYS A 267 13.92 35.52 13.79
CA LYS A 267 15.00 35.34 12.82
C LYS A 267 15.57 33.92 12.74
N GLU A 268 15.39 33.13 13.78
CA GLU A 268 15.88 31.73 13.83
C GLU A 268 14.89 30.72 13.26
N LEU A 269 13.65 31.13 13.04
CA LEU A 269 12.58 30.25 12.62
C LEU A 269 12.21 30.51 11.15
N GLN A 270 12.00 29.44 10.42
CA GLN A 270 11.32 29.46 9.12
C GLN A 270 9.91 28.91 9.30
N VAL A 271 8.92 29.70 8.99
CA VAL A 271 7.53 29.30 9.09
C VAL A 271 7.05 28.80 7.73
N ILE A 272 6.52 27.59 7.68
CA ILE A 272 6.00 26.97 6.46
C ILE A 272 4.50 26.81 6.64
N PRO A 273 3.65 27.58 5.91
CA PRO A 273 2.21 27.43 5.99
C PRO A 273 1.78 26.09 5.40
N ILE A 274 1.09 25.28 6.19
CA ILE A 274 0.42 24.08 5.70
C ILE A 274 -1.08 24.38 5.65
N ARG A 275 -1.61 24.63 4.47
CA ARG A 275 -3.04 24.73 4.26
C ARG A 275 -3.63 23.31 4.24
N ASN A 276 -4.38 22.98 5.29
CA ASN A 276 -5.23 21.79 5.32
C ASN A 276 -6.64 22.16 4.91
N SER A 277 -7.26 21.37 4.05
CA SER A 277 -8.64 21.57 3.60
C SER A 277 -9.71 21.46 4.68
N HIS A 278 -9.35 21.11 5.94
CA HIS A 278 -10.28 20.96 7.06
C HIS A 278 -9.83 21.64 8.35
N ASP A 279 -8.63 22.20 8.41
CA ASP A 279 -8.14 22.85 9.61
C ASP A 279 -7.07 23.88 9.26
N ASP A 280 -7.44 25.14 9.13
CA ASP A 280 -6.54 26.25 8.75
C ASP A 280 -5.51 26.60 9.85
N LYS A 281 -5.41 25.79 10.90
CA LYS A 281 -4.72 26.11 12.15
C LYS A 281 -3.35 25.48 12.33
N THR A 282 -2.80 24.77 11.30
CA THR A 282 -1.49 24.13 11.44
C THR A 282 -0.40 24.91 10.76
N VAL A 283 0.56 25.39 11.52
CA VAL A 283 1.79 26.06 11.04
C VAL A 283 2.98 25.13 11.31
N VAL A 284 3.85 24.97 10.34
CA VAL A 284 5.12 24.28 10.52
C VAL A 284 6.21 25.29 10.73
N VAL A 285 6.89 25.17 11.86
CA VAL A 285 8.03 25.99 12.20
C VAL A 285 9.31 25.17 12.05
N THR A 286 10.27 25.67 11.30
CA THR A 286 11.57 25.06 11.13
C THR A 286 12.66 26.05 11.57
N ARG A 287 13.82 25.51 11.99
CA ARG A 287 15.01 26.34 12.17
C ARG A 287 15.52 26.75 10.80
N LYS A 288 15.87 28.03 10.60
CA LYS A 288 16.59 28.43 9.39
C LYS A 288 17.88 27.63 9.30
N ALA A 289 18.15 27.06 8.13
CA ALA A 289 19.45 26.46 7.88
C ALA A 289 20.51 27.55 8.06
N SER A 290 21.51 27.32 8.92
CA SER A 290 22.72 28.15 8.93
C SER A 290 23.34 28.05 7.54
N GLU A 291 23.52 29.18 6.89
CA GLU A 291 24.28 29.31 5.65
C GLU A 291 25.72 28.79 5.83
#